data_758497cf9544133431201bdae4c9bc6a
#
_entry.id   758497cf9544133431201bdae4c9bc6a
#
_cell.length_a   1.000
_cell.length_b   1.000
_cell.length_c   1.000
_cell.angle_alpha   90.00
_cell.angle_beta   90.00
_cell.angle_gamma   90.00
#
_symmetry.space_group_name_H-M   'P 1'
#
loop_
_entity.id
_entity.type
_entity.pdbx_description
1 polymer ?
#
loop_
_entity_poly.entity_id
_entity_poly.type
_entity_poly.pdbx_seq_one_letter_code
_entity_poly.pdbx_strand_id
1 'polypeptide(L)'
;MSSVESFAVPPIEKSVVVRCDPARAFQAFTAEIGQWWPLQMFSVAQGKARTATIEPKAGGRIYETAEDGSTHDWGRVLSWSPPSGFAMTWHPGRAADLHTVVELSFAAENGATRVRLVHRGWEALGKDGAASRENYNGGWDVVLGQAFAGHLARAA
;
A
#
# COMPACT_ATOMS: atom_id res chain seq x y z
N MET A 1 -7.54 6.58 31.43
CA MET A 1 -7.64 5.58 31.32
C MET A 1 -8.38 4.87 30.37
N SER A 2 -9.53 4.48 30.58
CA SER A 2 -10.32 3.76 29.64
C SER A 2 -10.52 4.52 28.35
N SER A 3 -10.50 5.83 28.39
CA SER A 3 -10.65 6.65 27.18
C SER A 3 -9.51 6.41 26.18
N VAL A 4 -8.31 6.05 26.65
CA VAL A 4 -7.21 5.74 25.76
C VAL A 4 -7.50 4.46 24.99
N GLU A 5 -8.07 3.48 25.66
CA GLU A 5 -8.39 2.22 25.04
C GLU A 5 -9.48 2.36 23.98
N SER A 6 -10.44 3.25 24.20
CA SER A 6 -11.55 3.41 23.26
C SER A 6 -11.11 4.00 21.92
N PHE A 7 -9.88 4.55 21.82
CA PHE A 7 -9.35 5.03 20.56
C PHE A 7 -8.42 4.04 19.88
N ALA A 8 -8.14 2.91 20.54
CA ALA A 8 -7.30 1.89 19.95
C ALA A 8 -8.02 1.24 18.76
N VAL A 9 -7.37 1.23 17.61
CA VAL A 9 -7.91 0.64 16.39
C VAL A 9 -6.92 -0.42 15.93
N PRO A 10 -7.36 -1.68 15.78
CA PRO A 10 -6.43 -2.75 15.42
C PRO A 10 -5.90 -2.56 14.00
N PRO A 11 -4.70 -3.07 13.70
CA PRO A 11 -4.16 -3.00 12.35
C PRO A 11 -4.99 -3.85 11.38
N ILE A 12 -4.89 -3.51 10.10
CA ILE A 12 -5.33 -4.39 9.03
C ILE A 12 -4.19 -5.35 8.74
N GLU A 13 -4.48 -6.63 8.60
CA GLU A 13 -3.50 -7.63 8.20
C GLU A 13 -4.07 -8.44 7.05
N LYS A 14 -3.37 -8.41 5.91
CA LYS A 14 -3.78 -9.14 4.71
C LYS A 14 -2.59 -9.93 4.20
N SER A 15 -2.83 -11.01 3.47
CA SER A 15 -1.76 -11.71 2.77
C SER A 15 -2.28 -12.35 1.50
N VAL A 16 -1.36 -12.59 0.57
CA VAL A 16 -1.64 -13.29 -0.68
C VAL A 16 -0.40 -14.09 -1.03
N VAL A 17 -0.60 -15.26 -1.65
CA VAL A 17 0.50 -16.08 -2.14
C VAL A 17 0.55 -15.93 -3.65
N VAL A 18 1.72 -15.56 -4.18
CA VAL A 18 1.93 -15.37 -5.61
C VAL A 18 2.99 -16.35 -6.10
N ARG A 19 2.83 -16.84 -7.33
CA ARG A 19 3.69 -17.90 -7.86
C ARG A 19 4.93 -17.34 -8.56
N CYS A 20 5.78 -16.71 -7.77
CA CYS A 20 7.09 -16.23 -8.21
C CYS A 20 7.97 -16.11 -6.97
N ASP A 21 9.26 -15.82 -7.17
CA ASP A 21 10.17 -15.66 -6.05
C ASP A 21 9.97 -14.28 -5.39
N PRO A 22 10.51 -14.09 -4.15
CA PRO A 22 10.35 -12.82 -3.45
C PRO A 22 10.89 -11.61 -4.22
N ALA A 23 11.99 -11.76 -4.94
CA ALA A 23 12.57 -10.64 -5.70
C ALA A 23 11.62 -10.18 -6.80
N ARG A 24 10.99 -11.13 -7.50
CA ARG A 24 10.01 -10.80 -8.54
C ARG A 24 8.76 -10.16 -7.95
N ALA A 25 8.25 -10.70 -6.83
CA ALA A 25 7.09 -10.15 -6.16
C ALA A 25 7.35 -8.73 -5.67
N PHE A 26 8.51 -8.49 -5.09
CA PHE A 26 8.93 -7.17 -4.61
C PHE A 26 8.99 -6.17 -5.77
N GLN A 27 9.63 -6.57 -6.88
CA GLN A 27 9.73 -5.73 -8.07
C GLN A 27 8.35 -5.36 -8.62
N ALA A 28 7.47 -6.35 -8.71
CA ALA A 28 6.12 -6.13 -9.24
C ALA A 28 5.34 -5.15 -8.37
N PHE A 29 5.42 -5.29 -7.05
CA PHE A 29 4.69 -4.39 -6.16
C PHE A 29 5.23 -2.97 -6.26
N THR A 30 6.54 -2.81 -6.32
CA THR A 30 7.19 -1.49 -6.23
C THR A 30 7.40 -0.85 -7.60
N ALA A 31 8.31 -1.39 -8.40
CA ALA A 31 8.67 -0.78 -9.69
C ALA A 31 7.50 -0.78 -10.68
N GLU A 32 6.63 -1.77 -10.60
CA GLU A 32 5.52 -1.92 -11.56
C GLU A 32 4.19 -1.45 -11.01
N ILE A 33 4.17 -0.74 -9.89
CA ILE A 33 2.92 -0.34 -9.23
C ILE A 33 1.99 0.45 -10.18
N GLY A 34 2.56 1.26 -11.04
CA GLY A 34 1.78 2.03 -12.01
C GLY A 34 1.07 1.20 -13.07
N GLN A 35 1.45 -0.08 -13.21
CA GLN A 35 0.85 -0.98 -14.19
C GLN A 35 -0.37 -1.72 -13.66
N TRP A 36 -0.49 -1.87 -12.34
CA TRP A 36 -1.56 -2.71 -11.79
C TRP A 36 -2.44 -2.02 -10.75
N TRP A 37 -1.99 -0.93 -10.15
CA TRP A 37 -2.79 -0.25 -9.12
C TRP A 37 -4.13 0.21 -9.74
N PRO A 38 -5.27 -0.08 -9.10
CA PRO A 38 -6.58 0.33 -9.66
C PRO A 38 -6.82 1.81 -9.43
N LEU A 39 -6.19 2.64 -10.25
CA LEU A 39 -6.17 4.10 -10.10
C LEU A 39 -7.55 4.74 -10.13
N GLN A 40 -8.47 4.22 -10.94
CA GLN A 40 -9.80 4.81 -11.02
C GLN A 40 -10.60 4.71 -9.73
N MET A 41 -10.28 3.70 -8.91
CA MET A 41 -11.00 3.46 -7.66
C MET A 41 -10.25 3.99 -6.44
N PHE A 42 -8.92 3.92 -6.45
CA PHE A 42 -8.09 4.16 -5.28
C PHE A 42 -6.97 5.14 -5.57
N SER A 43 -7.33 6.36 -5.97
CA SER A 43 -6.38 7.44 -6.17
C SER A 43 -7.04 8.77 -5.82
N VAL A 44 -6.23 9.82 -5.72
CA VAL A 44 -6.74 11.17 -5.44
C VAL A 44 -7.44 11.74 -6.68
N ALA A 45 -6.82 11.61 -7.85
CA ALA A 45 -7.36 12.15 -9.10
C ALA A 45 -8.36 11.21 -9.78
N GLN A 46 -8.55 10.00 -9.28
CA GLN A 46 -9.49 9.00 -9.78
C GLN A 46 -9.38 8.81 -11.30
N GLY A 47 -10.43 9.10 -12.07
CA GLY A 47 -10.42 8.88 -13.50
C GLY A 47 -9.35 9.66 -14.27
N LYS A 48 -8.76 10.68 -13.69
CA LYS A 48 -7.68 11.45 -14.30
C LYS A 48 -6.29 10.95 -13.91
N ALA A 49 -6.19 10.03 -12.97
CA ALA A 49 -4.91 9.43 -12.59
C ALA A 49 -4.40 8.52 -13.70
N ARG A 50 -3.11 8.57 -13.98
CA ARG A 50 -2.51 7.80 -15.06
C ARG A 50 -1.49 6.78 -14.60
N THR A 51 -0.75 7.07 -13.53
CA THR A 51 0.22 6.12 -13.00
C THR A 51 0.52 6.41 -11.54
N ALA A 52 1.23 5.48 -10.90
CA ALA A 52 1.71 5.63 -9.54
C ALA A 52 3.19 5.27 -9.51
N THR A 53 3.94 5.87 -8.60
CA THR A 53 5.38 5.69 -8.51
C THR A 53 5.80 5.55 -7.05
N ILE A 54 6.69 4.58 -6.79
CA ILE A 54 7.40 4.47 -5.52
C ILE A 54 8.88 4.70 -5.80
N GLU A 55 9.46 5.75 -5.25
CA GLU A 55 10.91 5.98 -5.37
C GLU A 55 11.64 4.93 -4.51
N PRO A 56 12.57 4.16 -5.09
CA PRO A 56 13.09 2.94 -4.46
C PRO A 56 14.23 3.21 -3.46
N LYS A 57 13.92 3.90 -2.38
CA LYS A 57 14.89 4.22 -1.33
C LYS A 57 14.19 4.73 -0.09
N ALA A 58 14.84 4.63 1.06
CA ALA A 58 14.35 5.25 2.28
C ALA A 58 14.25 6.76 2.06
N GLY A 59 13.15 7.36 2.50
CA GLY A 59 12.86 8.77 2.28
C GLY A 59 12.24 9.08 0.92
N GLY A 60 12.13 8.09 0.02
CA GLY A 60 11.56 8.28 -1.30
C GLY A 60 10.09 8.64 -1.27
N ARG A 61 9.63 9.34 -2.31
CA ARG A 61 8.22 9.71 -2.44
C ARG A 61 7.40 8.56 -3.01
N ILE A 62 6.14 8.51 -2.58
CA ILE A 62 5.14 7.62 -3.19
C ILE A 62 4.03 8.56 -3.65
N TYR A 63 3.72 8.53 -4.95
CA TYR A 63 2.79 9.51 -5.51
C TYR A 63 2.11 8.99 -6.77
N GLU A 64 0.97 9.58 -7.09
CA GLU A 64 0.29 9.37 -8.37
C GLU A 64 0.55 10.54 -9.29
N THR A 65 0.49 10.29 -10.60
CA THR A 65 0.60 11.31 -11.63
C THR A 65 -0.69 11.34 -12.44
N ALA A 66 -1.29 12.51 -12.56
CA ALA A 66 -2.54 12.69 -13.32
C ALA A 66 -2.24 13.01 -14.78
N GLU A 67 -3.28 13.01 -15.61
CA GLU A 67 -3.15 13.22 -17.06
C GLU A 67 -2.57 14.59 -17.41
N ASP A 68 -2.74 15.58 -16.55
CA ASP A 68 -2.19 16.93 -16.77
C ASP A 68 -0.76 17.08 -16.26
N GLY A 69 -0.16 16.00 -15.75
CA GLY A 69 1.19 16.00 -15.21
C GLY A 69 1.27 16.37 -13.73
N SER A 70 0.16 16.74 -13.10
CA SER A 70 0.17 17.04 -11.67
C SER A 70 0.38 15.77 -10.85
N THR A 71 0.99 15.91 -9.67
CA THR A 71 1.24 14.77 -8.79
C THR A 71 0.54 14.95 -7.46
N HIS A 72 0.16 13.83 -6.84
CA HIS A 72 -0.46 13.82 -5.52
C HIS A 72 0.26 12.81 -4.66
N ASP A 73 0.85 13.26 -3.57
CA ASP A 73 1.63 12.40 -2.69
C ASP A 73 0.72 11.43 -1.94
N TRP A 74 1.14 10.18 -1.86
CA TRP A 74 0.49 9.15 -1.05
C TRP A 74 1.25 8.89 0.25
N GLY A 75 2.56 9.13 0.26
CA GLY A 75 3.41 8.90 1.42
C GLY A 75 4.88 8.96 1.13
N ARG A 76 5.66 8.43 2.07
CA ARG A 76 7.12 8.35 1.99
C ARG A 76 7.58 6.97 2.42
N VAL A 77 8.65 6.51 1.80
CA VAL A 77 9.28 5.25 2.20
C VAL A 77 10.01 5.47 3.53
N LEU A 78 9.67 4.64 4.53
CA LEU A 78 10.30 4.68 5.85
C LEU A 78 11.51 3.74 5.91
N SER A 79 11.38 2.55 5.33
CA SER A 79 12.47 1.57 5.27
C SER A 79 12.40 0.84 3.93
N TRP A 80 13.57 0.41 3.45
CA TRP A 80 13.68 -0.21 2.14
C TRP A 80 14.68 -1.35 2.22
N SER A 81 14.18 -2.59 2.14
CA SER A 81 14.98 -3.80 2.34
C SER A 81 14.63 -4.88 1.33
N PRO A 82 14.92 -4.65 0.03
CA PRO A 82 14.62 -5.66 -0.98
C PRO A 82 15.47 -6.91 -0.79
N PRO A 83 14.97 -8.10 -1.07
CA PRO A 83 13.59 -8.37 -1.51
C PRO A 83 12.64 -8.68 -0.35
N SER A 84 13.05 -8.44 0.89
CA SER A 84 12.29 -8.86 2.07
C SER A 84 11.08 -7.99 2.35
N GLY A 85 11.18 -6.67 2.13
CA GLY A 85 10.05 -5.80 2.40
C GLY A 85 10.41 -4.33 2.43
N PHE A 86 9.39 -3.53 2.72
CA PHE A 86 9.54 -2.09 2.92
C PHE A 86 8.36 -1.57 3.73
N ALA A 87 8.52 -0.39 4.29
CA ALA A 87 7.47 0.29 5.03
C ALA A 87 7.33 1.71 4.51
N MET A 88 6.13 2.25 4.60
CA MET A 88 5.83 3.58 4.08
C MET A 88 4.77 4.27 4.92
N THR A 89 4.83 5.60 4.97
CA THR A 89 3.70 6.39 5.47
C THR A 89 2.61 6.38 4.41
N TRP A 90 1.36 6.62 4.81
CA TRP A 90 0.23 6.48 3.89
C TRP A 90 -0.82 7.54 4.18
N HIS A 91 -1.02 8.45 3.23
CA HIS A 91 -1.97 9.56 3.41
C HIS A 91 -2.62 10.05 2.12
N PRO A 92 -3.04 9.18 1.19
CA PRO A 92 -3.66 9.68 -0.05
C PRO A 92 -4.84 10.58 0.24
N GLY A 93 -4.83 11.79 -0.32
CA GLY A 93 -5.89 12.76 -0.10
C GLY A 93 -5.85 13.47 1.25
N ARG A 94 -4.80 13.26 2.05
CA ARG A 94 -4.64 13.89 3.36
C ARG A 94 -3.31 14.62 3.45
N ALA A 95 -3.17 15.47 4.46
CA ALA A 95 -1.90 16.12 4.76
C ALA A 95 -0.89 15.09 5.28
N ALA A 96 0.39 15.37 5.06
CA ALA A 96 1.46 14.43 5.42
C ALA A 96 1.51 14.12 6.93
N ASP A 97 1.06 15.03 7.78
CA ASP A 97 1.05 14.81 9.23
C ASP A 97 -0.15 13.97 9.69
N LEU A 98 -1.07 13.64 8.79
CA LEU A 98 -2.21 12.78 9.09
C LEU A 98 -2.04 11.42 8.41
N HIS A 99 -0.87 10.82 8.58
CA HIS A 99 -0.55 9.55 7.92
C HIS A 99 -0.73 8.35 8.83
N THR A 100 -1.00 7.23 8.19
CA THR A 100 -0.91 5.90 8.78
C THR A 100 0.36 5.25 8.24
N VAL A 101 0.59 3.97 8.56
CA VAL A 101 1.79 3.25 8.13
C VAL A 101 1.38 1.93 7.47
N VAL A 102 1.97 1.65 6.31
CA VAL A 102 1.78 0.38 5.61
C VAL A 102 3.11 -0.33 5.52
N GLU A 103 3.12 -1.60 5.92
CA GLU A 103 4.32 -2.45 5.86
C GLU A 103 4.05 -3.64 4.95
N LEU A 104 4.96 -3.90 4.02
CA LEU A 104 4.90 -5.05 3.12
C LEU A 104 6.07 -5.96 3.39
N SER A 105 5.82 -7.28 3.47
CA SER A 105 6.89 -8.28 3.56
C SER A 105 6.67 -9.36 2.51
N PHE A 106 7.77 -9.91 2.01
CA PHE A 106 7.81 -10.85 0.90
C PHE A 106 8.67 -12.02 1.32
N ALA A 107 8.05 -13.15 1.61
CA ALA A 107 8.77 -14.32 2.13
C ALA A 107 8.54 -15.55 1.26
N ALA A 108 9.60 -16.29 0.97
CA ALA A 108 9.51 -17.54 0.22
C ALA A 108 8.65 -18.53 1.00
N GLU A 109 7.74 -19.21 0.30
CA GLU A 109 6.86 -20.21 0.90
C GLU A 109 6.53 -21.27 -0.15
N ASN A 110 7.03 -22.47 0.05
CA ASN A 110 6.71 -23.63 -0.81
C ASN A 110 6.89 -23.36 -2.31
N GLY A 111 7.99 -22.71 -2.69
CA GLY A 111 8.27 -22.41 -4.10
C GLY A 111 7.55 -21.19 -4.64
N ALA A 112 6.79 -20.50 -3.81
CA ALA A 112 6.08 -19.27 -4.15
C ALA A 112 6.49 -18.17 -3.17
N THR A 113 5.75 -17.08 -3.12
CA THR A 113 6.02 -15.99 -2.17
C THR A 113 4.73 -15.61 -1.46
N ARG A 114 4.79 -15.54 -0.14
CA ARG A 114 3.71 -14.95 0.64
C ARG A 114 4.00 -13.46 0.77
N VAL A 115 3.08 -12.64 0.29
CA VAL A 115 3.13 -11.19 0.43
C VAL A 115 2.19 -10.81 1.54
N ARG A 116 2.72 -10.19 2.58
CA ARG A 116 1.93 -9.80 3.74
C ARG A 116 1.90 -8.29 3.87
N LEU A 117 0.72 -7.76 4.16
CA LEU A 117 0.51 -6.33 4.34
C LEU A 117 -0.03 -6.07 5.73
N VAL A 118 0.56 -5.10 6.42
CA VAL A 118 0.07 -4.60 7.70
C VAL A 118 -0.14 -3.11 7.58
N HIS A 119 -1.37 -2.63 7.82
CA HIS A 119 -1.70 -1.21 7.78
C HIS A 119 -2.13 -0.79 9.17
N ARG A 120 -1.33 0.04 9.82
CA ARG A 120 -1.48 0.40 11.22
C ARG A 120 -1.36 1.90 11.45
N GLY A 121 -1.57 2.34 12.69
CA GLY A 121 -1.44 3.74 13.05
C GLY A 121 -2.73 4.53 12.85
N TRP A 122 -3.87 3.85 12.88
CA TRP A 122 -5.18 4.49 12.67
C TRP A 122 -5.48 5.56 13.70
N GLU A 123 -4.86 5.51 14.87
CA GLU A 123 -5.02 6.48 15.95
C GLU A 123 -4.62 7.89 15.51
N ALA A 124 -3.69 8.00 14.56
CA ALA A 124 -3.27 9.29 14.03
C ALA A 124 -4.42 10.06 13.38
N LEU A 125 -5.47 9.36 12.95
CA LEU A 125 -6.64 9.98 12.33
C LEU A 125 -7.73 10.35 13.35
N GLY A 126 -7.47 10.14 14.63
CA GLY A 126 -8.39 10.47 15.70
C GLY A 126 -9.72 9.76 15.55
N LYS A 127 -10.80 10.50 15.63
CA LYS A 127 -12.17 9.92 15.57
C LYS A 127 -12.48 9.28 14.22
N ASP A 128 -11.75 9.61 13.17
CA ASP A 128 -11.99 9.06 11.84
C ASP A 128 -11.25 7.74 11.61
N GLY A 129 -10.40 7.32 12.56
CA GLY A 129 -9.54 6.16 12.37
C GLY A 129 -10.29 4.87 12.14
N ALA A 130 -11.32 4.59 12.94
CA ALA A 130 -12.07 3.34 12.81
C ALA A 130 -12.81 3.25 11.47
N ALA A 131 -13.44 4.35 11.05
CA ALA A 131 -14.15 4.39 9.77
C ALA A 131 -13.20 4.25 8.59
N SER A 132 -12.05 4.92 8.65
CA SER A 132 -11.04 4.83 7.60
C SER A 132 -10.48 3.41 7.50
N ARG A 133 -10.24 2.76 8.65
CA ARG A 133 -9.78 1.37 8.66
C ARG A 133 -10.76 0.45 7.95
N GLU A 134 -12.06 0.61 8.19
CA GLU A 134 -13.06 -0.23 7.54
C GLU A 134 -13.06 -0.05 6.03
N ASN A 135 -12.92 1.19 5.56
CA ASN A 135 -12.83 1.45 4.12
C ASN A 135 -11.60 0.80 3.49
N TYR A 136 -10.44 0.93 4.13
CA TYR A 136 -9.22 0.32 3.63
C TYR A 136 -9.23 -1.20 3.74
N ASN A 137 -9.92 -1.74 4.75
CA ASN A 137 -9.99 -3.18 4.93
C ASN A 137 -10.54 -3.88 3.67
N GLY A 138 -11.65 -3.37 3.14
CA GLY A 138 -12.20 -3.87 1.88
C GLY A 138 -11.36 -3.48 0.68
N GLY A 139 -10.81 -2.26 0.68
CA GLY A 139 -9.98 -1.78 -0.42
C GLY A 139 -8.73 -2.61 -0.64
N TRP A 140 -8.05 -3.01 0.43
CA TRP A 140 -6.85 -3.85 0.29
C TRP A 140 -7.15 -5.23 -0.28
N ASP A 141 -8.34 -5.78 -0.06
CA ASP A 141 -8.72 -7.06 -0.69
C ASP A 141 -8.73 -6.92 -2.21
N VAL A 142 -9.21 -5.79 -2.73
CA VAL A 142 -9.20 -5.53 -4.17
C VAL A 142 -7.78 -5.25 -4.67
N VAL A 143 -7.04 -4.40 -3.97
CA VAL A 143 -5.70 -3.98 -4.39
C VAL A 143 -4.73 -5.15 -4.36
N LEU A 144 -4.65 -5.84 -3.24
CA LEU A 144 -3.67 -6.91 -3.06
C LEU A 144 -4.15 -8.23 -3.67
N GLY A 145 -5.38 -8.65 -3.37
CA GLY A 145 -5.89 -9.94 -3.75
C GLY A 145 -6.33 -10.05 -5.20
N GLN A 146 -6.75 -8.95 -5.81
CA GLN A 146 -7.22 -8.95 -7.19
C GLN A 146 -6.24 -8.25 -8.13
N ALA A 147 -5.91 -6.98 -7.86
CA ALA A 147 -5.10 -6.19 -8.80
C ALA A 147 -3.65 -6.65 -8.84
N PHE A 148 -2.99 -6.73 -7.68
CA PHE A 148 -1.59 -7.15 -7.61
C PHE A 148 -1.42 -8.62 -8.01
N ALA A 149 -2.18 -9.50 -7.39
CA ALA A 149 -2.09 -10.93 -7.69
C ALA A 149 -2.44 -11.21 -9.14
N GLY A 150 -3.45 -10.50 -9.68
CA GLY A 150 -3.83 -10.63 -11.08
C GLY A 150 -2.76 -10.17 -12.04
N HIS A 151 -2.03 -9.11 -11.70
CA HIS A 151 -0.92 -8.62 -12.52
C HIS A 151 0.18 -9.69 -12.65
N LEU A 152 0.56 -10.30 -11.53
CA LEU A 152 1.57 -11.36 -11.55
C LEU A 152 1.08 -12.62 -12.29
N ALA A 153 -0.19 -12.96 -12.15
CA ALA A 153 -0.74 -14.12 -12.85
C ALA A 153 -0.71 -13.91 -14.37
N ARG A 154 -0.98 -12.69 -14.84
CA ARG A 154 -0.94 -12.38 -16.28
C ARG A 154 0.50 -12.31 -16.81
N ALA A 155 1.44 -11.94 -15.98
CA ALA A 155 2.84 -11.82 -16.38
C ALA A 155 3.58 -13.16 -16.38
N ALA A 156 2.98 -14.20 -15.79
CA ALA A 156 3.62 -15.51 -15.66
C ALA A 156 3.66 -16.31 -16.98
#